data_e54bd42a5c7bf9869f20a9c8f46e803e
#
_entry.id   e54bd42a5c7bf9869f20a9c8f46e803e
#
_cell.length_a   1.000
_cell.length_b   1.000
_cell.length_c   1.000
_cell.angle_alpha   90.00
_cell.angle_beta   90.00
_cell.angle_gamma   90.00
#
_symmetry.space_group_name_H-M   'P 1'
#
loop_
_entity.id
_entity.type
_entity.pdbx_description
1 polymer ?
#
loop_
_entity_poly.entity_id
_entity_poly.type
_entity_poly.pdbx_seq_one_letter_code
_entity_poly.pdbx_strand_id
1 'polypeptide(L)'
;DSGFIRQGGRAHIYSVRMDPPEDNLSIACLKRVIVPNKQGLNRLRAEVDVMRRLSKCETAVKYYDSNAAHIPGSPGMYEVLLLMELCENNSLLDYMNQHLSTRLTETEISSIMLDVCKAVYEMHRAKIIHRDIKIENVLIDKEYRFKLCDFGSACPVLPPPKDVSGFKALQNDIIHQTTPQYRSPEMIDLYRGYPIDEKSDIWALGVFLYKLCYYTTPFEVVGELGLLHSAYEMPAKPVYSGQIRHLIGLMLQEDPEFRPNIYQVLLQVADIAHIDPSKLEVEDIYGQGGYSEPQGGAGATIVDHMMPFMASRRPIRSYFQRDFDDSLIGQSTHPFLTGGNQRGVGEGTIGSGKSGKSLSGKSLSGKSLSENNNLTENEKNSIQRNETDKSSIANATAKTSLHRKASEEKVAVLQTLPTT
;
A
#
# COMPACT_ATOMS: atom_id res chain seq x y z
N ASP A 1 10.54 -6.32 35.70
CA ASP A 1 9.25 -7.01 35.41
C ASP A 1 8.89 -6.77 33.96
N SER A 2 8.71 -7.85 33.19
CA SER A 2 8.26 -7.79 31.80
C SER A 2 6.88 -8.44 31.71
N GLY A 3 5.91 -7.71 31.14
CA GLY A 3 4.57 -8.23 30.81
C GLY A 3 4.50 -8.65 29.34
N PHE A 4 4.02 -9.85 29.04
CA PHE A 4 3.73 -10.25 27.64
C PHE A 4 2.52 -9.49 27.14
N ILE A 5 2.64 -8.78 26.01
CA ILE A 5 1.55 -8.00 25.41
C ILE A 5 0.90 -8.79 24.28
N ARG A 6 1.67 -9.23 23.27
CA ARG A 6 1.14 -9.82 22.04
C ARG A 6 2.15 -10.71 21.35
N GLN A 7 1.67 -11.72 20.65
CA GLN A 7 2.43 -12.48 19.67
C GLN A 7 1.93 -12.11 18.27
N GLY A 8 2.83 -11.60 17.41
CA GLY A 8 2.54 -11.27 16.02
C GLY A 8 3.50 -12.03 15.11
N GLY A 9 3.02 -12.99 14.33
CA GLY A 9 3.83 -13.73 13.38
C GLY A 9 5.09 -14.34 14.02
N ARG A 10 6.27 -13.81 13.67
CA ARG A 10 7.58 -14.22 14.20
C ARG A 10 8.09 -13.34 15.35
N ALA A 11 7.33 -12.34 15.76
CA ALA A 11 7.71 -11.38 16.80
C ALA A 11 6.91 -11.60 18.08
N HIS A 12 7.58 -11.46 19.22
CA HIS A 12 6.97 -11.40 20.54
C HIS A 12 7.13 -10.00 21.09
N ILE A 13 6.05 -9.43 21.59
CA ILE A 13 5.99 -8.06 22.12
C ILE A 13 5.79 -8.10 23.62
N TYR A 14 6.64 -7.37 24.34
CA TYR A 14 6.62 -7.28 25.79
C TYR A 14 6.60 -5.81 26.23
N SER A 15 5.94 -5.52 27.36
CA SER A 15 6.18 -4.29 28.10
C SER A 15 7.35 -4.53 29.04
N VAL A 16 8.31 -3.61 29.07
CA VAL A 16 9.50 -3.71 29.89
C VAL A 16 9.74 -2.40 30.64
N ARG A 17 10.29 -2.48 31.85
CA ARG A 17 10.71 -1.30 32.59
C ARG A 17 12.10 -0.86 32.10
N MET A 18 12.24 0.44 31.85
CA MET A 18 13.52 1.09 31.56
C MET A 18 14.12 1.66 32.84
N ASP A 19 15.42 1.43 33.03
CA ASP A 19 16.21 2.00 34.11
C ASP A 19 17.61 2.35 33.57
N PRO A 20 17.93 3.65 33.45
CA PRO A 20 17.11 4.82 33.78
C PRO A 20 15.91 5.04 32.83
N PRO A 21 14.90 5.80 33.26
CA PRO A 21 13.80 6.24 32.39
C PRO A 21 14.32 7.09 31.23
N GLU A 22 13.72 6.95 30.05
CA GLU A 22 14.01 7.75 28.86
C GLU A 22 12.76 8.54 28.45
N ASP A 23 12.90 9.80 28.03
CA ASP A 23 11.79 10.72 27.72
C ASP A 23 10.75 10.85 28.86
N ASN A 24 11.17 10.73 30.13
CA ASN A 24 10.31 10.64 31.31
C ASN A 24 9.36 9.40 31.31
N LEU A 25 9.63 8.41 30.48
CA LEU A 25 8.89 7.17 30.44
C LEU A 25 9.70 6.06 31.11
N SER A 26 9.05 5.31 32.00
CA SER A 26 9.66 4.20 32.73
C SER A 26 9.32 2.84 32.11
N ILE A 27 8.41 2.81 31.13
CA ILE A 27 7.93 1.60 30.46
C ILE A 27 8.11 1.75 28.95
N ALA A 28 8.64 0.72 28.31
CA ALA A 28 8.83 0.64 26.87
C ALA A 28 8.26 -0.65 26.29
N CYS A 29 8.16 -0.68 24.98
CA CYS A 29 7.84 -1.86 24.19
C CYS A 29 9.13 -2.56 23.76
N LEU A 30 9.25 -3.85 24.06
CA LEU A 30 10.33 -4.71 23.59
C LEU A 30 9.80 -5.67 22.54
N LYS A 31 10.24 -5.50 21.29
CA LYS A 31 9.97 -6.41 20.17
C LYS A 31 11.12 -7.41 20.08
N ARG A 32 10.83 -8.68 20.35
CA ARG A 32 11.78 -9.80 20.23
C ARG A 32 11.52 -10.57 18.96
N VAL A 33 12.52 -10.69 18.09
CA VAL A 33 12.39 -11.38 16.79
C VAL A 33 13.50 -12.40 16.66
N ILE A 34 13.17 -13.63 16.23
CA ILE A 34 14.15 -14.65 15.86
C ILE A 34 14.21 -14.71 14.34
N VAL A 35 15.41 -14.51 13.78
CA VAL A 35 15.66 -14.57 12.33
C VAL A 35 16.58 -15.73 11.97
N PRO A 36 16.26 -16.48 10.89
CA PRO A 36 16.96 -17.73 10.56
C PRO A 36 18.29 -17.52 9.85
N ASN A 37 18.63 -16.28 9.47
CA ASN A 37 19.82 -16.00 8.68
C ASN A 37 20.25 -14.54 8.73
N LYS A 38 21.42 -14.27 8.15
CA LYS A 38 22.01 -12.93 8.08
C LYS A 38 21.18 -11.94 7.25
N GLN A 39 20.44 -12.42 6.26
CA GLN A 39 19.55 -11.58 5.45
C GLN A 39 18.40 -11.01 6.29
N GLY A 40 17.74 -11.84 7.12
CA GLY A 40 16.74 -11.40 8.08
C GLY A 40 17.29 -10.39 9.09
N LEU A 41 18.53 -10.63 9.58
CA LEU A 41 19.21 -9.68 10.46
C LEU A 41 19.44 -8.32 9.78
N ASN A 42 19.86 -8.29 8.51
CA ASN A 42 20.10 -7.06 7.77
C ASN A 42 18.79 -6.28 7.52
N ARG A 43 17.66 -6.96 7.34
CA ARG A 43 16.34 -6.31 7.23
C ARG A 43 15.97 -5.59 8.53
N LEU A 44 16.15 -6.23 9.69
CA LEU A 44 15.88 -5.58 10.97
C LEU A 44 16.84 -4.43 11.26
N ARG A 45 18.10 -4.51 10.80
CA ARG A 45 19.02 -3.35 10.87
C ARG A 45 18.53 -2.18 10.04
N ALA A 46 18.00 -2.43 8.83
CA ALA A 46 17.42 -1.39 8.00
C ALA A 46 16.18 -0.75 8.67
N GLU A 47 15.31 -1.55 9.31
CA GLU A 47 14.19 -1.05 10.12
C GLU A 47 14.69 -0.10 11.24
N VAL A 48 15.70 -0.51 12.00
CA VAL A 48 16.33 0.30 13.05
C VAL A 48 16.94 1.59 12.50
N ASP A 49 17.61 1.53 11.34
CA ASP A 49 18.20 2.71 10.71
C ASP A 49 17.14 3.75 10.28
N VAL A 50 16.00 3.28 9.79
CA VAL A 50 14.84 4.16 9.49
C VAL A 50 14.32 4.80 10.76
N MET A 51 14.07 4.03 11.83
CA MET A 51 13.58 4.56 13.11
C MET A 51 14.54 5.61 13.71
N ARG A 52 15.84 5.39 13.62
CA ARG A 52 16.86 6.38 14.06
C ARG A 52 16.78 7.68 13.28
N ARG A 53 16.58 7.62 11.95
CA ARG A 53 16.41 8.82 11.11
C ARG A 53 15.14 9.59 11.46
N LEU A 54 14.10 8.88 11.91
CA LEU A 54 12.83 9.45 12.34
C LEU A 54 12.79 9.84 13.83
N SER A 55 13.91 9.83 14.55
CA SER A 55 13.99 10.07 16.00
C SER A 55 13.38 11.40 16.45
N LYS A 56 13.30 12.40 15.57
CA LYS A 56 12.70 13.71 15.85
C LYS A 56 11.23 13.79 15.41
N CYS A 57 10.69 12.76 14.76
CA CYS A 57 9.32 12.73 14.31
C CYS A 57 8.40 12.28 15.43
N GLU A 58 7.55 13.17 15.91
CA GLU A 58 6.62 12.87 17.02
C GLU A 58 5.50 11.90 16.63
N THR A 59 5.20 11.79 15.34
CA THR A 59 4.14 10.94 14.80
C THR A 59 4.67 9.60 14.22
N ALA A 60 5.93 9.28 14.49
CA ALA A 60 6.51 7.95 14.28
C ALA A 60 6.84 7.32 15.65
N VAL A 61 6.72 5.99 15.76
CA VAL A 61 7.10 5.27 16.98
C VAL A 61 8.60 5.46 17.23
N LYS A 62 8.95 5.95 18.42
CA LYS A 62 10.34 6.24 18.80
C LYS A 62 11.15 4.99 19.01
N TYR A 63 12.39 5.02 18.54
CA TYR A 63 13.43 4.04 18.81
C TYR A 63 14.19 4.43 20.07
N TYR A 64 14.45 3.47 20.95
CA TYR A 64 15.31 3.65 22.12
C TYR A 64 16.61 2.89 21.99
N ASP A 65 16.57 1.55 21.83
CA ASP A 65 17.75 0.73 21.73
C ASP A 65 17.52 -0.57 20.95
N SER A 66 18.58 -1.25 20.53
CA SER A 66 18.48 -2.55 19.90
C SER A 66 19.72 -3.39 20.15
N ASN A 67 19.51 -4.68 20.31
CA ASN A 67 20.57 -5.67 20.43
C ASN A 67 20.31 -6.85 19.49
N ALA A 68 21.37 -7.41 18.93
CA ALA A 68 21.30 -8.60 18.10
C ALA A 68 22.39 -9.58 18.53
N ALA A 69 21.98 -10.79 18.89
CA ALA A 69 22.87 -11.85 19.33
C ALA A 69 22.68 -13.12 18.51
N HIS A 70 23.76 -13.87 18.31
CA HIS A 70 23.70 -15.21 17.74
C HIS A 70 23.10 -16.19 18.77
N ILE A 71 22.18 -17.06 18.34
CA ILE A 71 21.56 -18.05 19.24
C ILE A 71 22.54 -19.22 19.43
N PRO A 72 23.00 -19.48 20.68
CA PRO A 72 23.87 -20.60 20.95
C PRO A 72 23.28 -21.95 20.51
N GLY A 73 24.04 -22.79 19.86
CA GLY A 73 23.60 -24.10 19.37
C GLY A 73 22.74 -24.08 18.10
N SER A 74 22.46 -22.92 17.51
CA SER A 74 21.65 -22.78 16.29
C SER A 74 22.43 -21.97 15.22
N PRO A 75 23.27 -22.62 14.41
CA PRO A 75 24.12 -21.95 13.43
C PRO A 75 23.30 -21.08 12.46
N GLY A 76 23.67 -19.80 12.35
CA GLY A 76 23.04 -18.84 11.45
C GLY A 76 21.75 -18.19 11.95
N MET A 77 21.23 -18.58 13.11
CA MET A 77 20.06 -17.95 13.73
C MET A 77 20.46 -16.79 14.66
N TYR A 78 19.69 -15.71 14.60
CA TYR A 78 19.92 -14.54 15.44
C TYR A 78 18.64 -14.18 16.21
N GLU A 79 18.83 -13.79 17.45
CA GLU A 79 17.81 -13.11 18.27
C GLU A 79 18.05 -11.61 18.19
N VAL A 80 17.01 -10.87 17.86
CA VAL A 80 17.03 -9.40 17.80
C VAL A 80 16.03 -8.87 18.81
N LEU A 81 16.51 -7.98 19.67
CA LEU A 81 15.72 -7.23 20.63
C LEU A 81 15.67 -5.78 20.16
N LEU A 82 14.48 -5.23 19.99
CA LEU A 82 14.24 -3.85 19.61
C LEU A 82 13.42 -3.18 20.70
N LEU A 83 14.00 -2.18 21.36
CA LEU A 83 13.37 -1.37 22.40
C LEU A 83 12.84 -0.10 21.77
N MET A 84 11.55 0.16 21.94
CA MET A 84 10.85 1.28 21.33
C MET A 84 9.74 1.79 22.22
N GLU A 85 9.15 2.92 21.83
CA GLU A 85 8.03 3.54 22.52
C GLU A 85 6.85 2.57 22.67
N LEU A 86 6.25 2.55 23.87
CA LEU A 86 5.01 1.84 24.13
C LEU A 86 3.83 2.77 23.87
N CYS A 87 3.02 2.46 22.86
CA CYS A 87 1.75 3.14 22.59
C CYS A 87 0.65 2.48 23.41
N GLU A 88 0.18 3.16 24.46
CA GLU A 88 -0.68 2.56 25.49
C GLU A 88 -2.14 2.39 25.06
N ASN A 89 -2.60 3.16 24.05
CA ASN A 89 -4.00 3.17 23.59
C ASN A 89 -4.26 2.19 22.42
N ASN A 90 -3.43 1.14 22.28
CA ASN A 90 -3.56 0.10 21.25
C ASN A 90 -3.34 0.60 19.82
N SER A 91 -3.93 -0.09 18.84
CA SER A 91 -3.81 0.25 17.43
C SER A 91 -5.02 1.06 16.92
N LEU A 92 -4.82 1.76 15.80
CA LEU A 92 -5.91 2.41 15.09
C LEU A 92 -7.00 1.42 14.66
N LEU A 93 -6.63 0.18 14.36
CA LEU A 93 -7.61 -0.88 14.06
C LEU A 93 -8.50 -1.16 15.28
N ASP A 94 -7.93 -1.24 16.49
CA ASP A 94 -8.69 -1.45 17.72
C ASP A 94 -9.61 -0.24 17.99
N TYR A 95 -9.13 0.96 17.75
CA TYR A 95 -9.92 2.20 17.86
C TYR A 95 -11.09 2.20 16.87
N MET A 96 -10.87 1.87 15.60
CA MET A 96 -11.93 1.75 14.61
C MET A 96 -12.94 0.67 14.98
N ASN A 97 -12.51 -0.46 15.53
CA ASN A 97 -13.40 -1.55 15.97
C ASN A 97 -14.33 -1.10 17.11
N GLN A 98 -13.88 -0.20 17.98
CA GLN A 98 -14.74 0.40 19.02
C GLN A 98 -15.79 1.35 18.42
N HIS A 99 -15.54 1.89 17.23
CA HIS A 99 -16.43 2.83 16.52
C HIS A 99 -17.20 2.19 15.36
N LEU A 100 -17.37 0.87 15.34
CA LEU A 100 -18.07 0.17 14.24
C LEU A 100 -19.50 0.68 14.00
N SER A 101 -20.25 1.02 15.06
CA SER A 101 -21.63 1.49 14.98
C SER A 101 -21.75 2.98 14.69
N THR A 102 -20.87 3.80 15.28
CA THR A 102 -20.92 5.27 15.16
C THR A 102 -20.20 5.79 13.93
N ARG A 103 -19.20 5.05 13.46
CA ARG A 103 -18.20 5.46 12.48
C ARG A 103 -17.35 6.64 12.98
N LEU A 104 -16.26 6.91 12.28
CA LEU A 104 -15.42 8.05 12.58
C LEU A 104 -16.01 9.33 11.99
N THR A 105 -15.90 10.43 12.72
CA THR A 105 -16.24 11.78 12.25
C THR A 105 -15.14 12.32 11.33
N GLU A 106 -15.46 13.33 10.53
CA GLU A 106 -14.45 13.99 9.67
C GLU A 106 -13.31 14.62 10.48
N THR A 107 -13.61 15.12 11.69
CA THR A 107 -12.61 15.67 12.59
C THR A 107 -11.63 14.60 13.08
N GLU A 108 -12.11 13.43 13.45
CA GLU A 108 -11.25 12.31 13.84
C GLU A 108 -10.42 11.81 12.64
N ILE A 109 -11.05 11.67 11.48
CA ILE A 109 -10.36 11.25 10.24
C ILE A 109 -9.26 12.24 9.87
N SER A 110 -9.53 13.55 9.91
CA SER A 110 -8.54 14.57 9.58
C SER A 110 -7.39 14.62 10.58
N SER A 111 -7.66 14.41 11.89
CA SER A 111 -6.64 14.30 12.92
C SER A 111 -5.73 13.09 12.68
N ILE A 112 -6.29 11.92 12.41
CA ILE A 112 -5.54 10.70 12.06
C ILE A 112 -4.66 10.93 10.83
N MET A 113 -5.26 11.51 9.79
CA MET A 113 -4.55 11.80 8.54
C MET A 113 -3.40 12.78 8.73
N LEU A 114 -3.59 13.84 9.54
CA LEU A 114 -2.53 14.81 9.83
C LEU A 114 -1.30 14.13 10.46
N ASP A 115 -1.52 13.32 11.48
CA ASP A 115 -0.41 12.66 12.18
C ASP A 115 0.29 11.66 11.28
N VAL A 116 -0.45 10.80 10.58
CA VAL A 116 0.13 9.82 9.65
C VAL A 116 0.85 10.50 8.48
N CYS A 117 0.27 11.54 7.89
CA CYS A 117 0.90 12.29 6.80
C CYS A 117 2.17 13.02 7.26
N LYS A 118 2.24 13.52 8.51
CA LYS A 118 3.48 14.09 9.06
C LYS A 118 4.59 13.05 9.17
N ALA A 119 4.28 11.83 9.61
CA ALA A 119 5.26 10.75 9.64
C ALA A 119 5.76 10.39 8.23
N VAL A 120 4.85 10.28 7.26
CA VAL A 120 5.19 9.99 5.85
C VAL A 120 6.00 11.15 5.24
N TYR A 121 5.68 12.41 5.57
CA TYR A 121 6.46 13.57 5.14
C TYR A 121 7.91 13.48 5.61
N GLU A 122 8.15 13.16 6.89
CA GLU A 122 9.51 13.00 7.41
C GLU A 122 10.26 11.86 6.74
N MET A 123 9.57 10.76 6.40
CA MET A 123 10.15 9.66 5.63
C MET A 123 10.54 10.11 4.22
N HIS A 124 9.62 10.77 3.51
CA HIS A 124 9.89 11.27 2.16
C HIS A 124 11.00 12.34 2.16
N ARG A 125 11.05 13.22 3.19
CA ARG A 125 12.15 14.16 3.38
C ARG A 125 13.51 13.46 3.55
N ALA A 126 13.51 12.31 4.23
CA ALA A 126 14.69 11.46 4.38
C ALA A 126 14.97 10.56 3.15
N LYS A 127 14.21 10.70 2.05
CA LYS A 127 14.27 9.90 0.83
C LYS A 127 14.03 8.40 1.07
N ILE A 128 13.06 8.10 1.94
CA ILE A 128 12.63 6.74 2.29
C ILE A 128 11.14 6.61 2.00
N ILE A 129 10.74 5.51 1.39
CA ILE A 129 9.36 5.10 1.19
C ILE A 129 8.99 4.00 2.20
N HIS A 130 7.74 4.03 2.70
CA HIS A 130 7.26 3.08 3.71
C HIS A 130 6.84 1.75 3.10
N ARG A 131 6.09 1.76 2.01
CA ARG A 131 5.55 0.64 1.22
C ARG A 131 4.47 -0.23 1.89
N ASP A 132 4.21 -0.05 3.18
CA ASP A 132 3.18 -0.83 3.90
C ASP A 132 2.35 0.07 4.84
N ILE A 133 1.94 1.26 4.35
CA ILE A 133 1.03 2.16 5.06
C ILE A 133 -0.36 1.51 5.09
N LYS A 134 -0.85 1.21 6.30
CA LYS A 134 -2.16 0.60 6.54
C LYS A 134 -2.65 0.87 7.96
N ILE A 135 -3.93 0.66 8.20
CA ILE A 135 -4.58 0.89 9.50
C ILE A 135 -3.88 0.10 10.63
N GLU A 136 -3.44 -1.10 10.33
CA GLU A 136 -2.79 -2.01 11.27
C GLU A 136 -1.41 -1.53 11.74
N ASN A 137 -0.76 -0.64 10.97
CA ASN A 137 0.56 -0.08 11.23
C ASN A 137 0.52 1.34 11.83
N VAL A 138 -0.62 1.72 12.42
CA VAL A 138 -0.76 2.96 13.17
C VAL A 138 -1.14 2.61 14.60
N LEU A 139 -0.35 3.09 15.56
CA LEU A 139 -0.55 2.93 17.00
C LEU A 139 -0.99 4.26 17.61
N ILE A 140 -1.53 4.21 18.82
CA ILE A 140 -2.04 5.39 19.54
C ILE A 140 -1.28 5.52 20.85
N ASP A 141 -0.58 6.64 21.05
CA ASP A 141 0.15 6.90 22.28
C ASP A 141 -0.79 7.34 23.43
N LYS A 142 -0.24 7.59 24.60
CA LYS A 142 -1.01 8.00 25.80
C LYS A 142 -1.67 9.36 25.65
N GLU A 143 -1.16 10.24 24.79
CA GLU A 143 -1.71 11.55 24.46
C GLU A 143 -2.73 11.50 23.31
N TYR A 144 -3.12 10.31 22.84
CA TYR A 144 -4.02 10.09 21.69
C TYR A 144 -3.47 10.63 20.37
N ARG A 145 -2.12 10.68 20.20
CA ARG A 145 -1.50 10.94 18.90
C ARG A 145 -1.37 9.64 18.12
N PHE A 146 -1.57 9.73 16.83
CA PHE A 146 -1.48 8.57 15.92
C PHE A 146 -0.05 8.43 15.39
N LYS A 147 0.58 7.31 15.70
CA LYS A 147 1.99 7.05 15.38
C LYS A 147 2.16 5.94 14.38
N LEU A 148 2.82 6.27 13.26
CA LEU A 148 3.20 5.28 12.25
C LEU A 148 4.28 4.35 12.81
N CYS A 149 4.14 3.05 12.56
CA CYS A 149 5.04 2.01 13.03
C CYS A 149 5.30 0.95 11.94
N ASP A 150 6.16 -0.02 12.25
CA ASP A 150 6.54 -1.13 11.37
C ASP A 150 7.23 -0.69 10.08
N PHE A 151 8.46 -0.23 10.23
CA PHE A 151 9.32 0.22 9.12
C PHE A 151 10.10 -0.92 8.45
N GLY A 152 9.70 -2.18 8.69
CA GLY A 152 10.39 -3.36 8.14
C GLY A 152 10.34 -3.48 6.62
N SER A 153 9.39 -2.80 5.99
CA SER A 153 9.24 -2.70 4.53
C SER A 153 9.86 -1.45 3.92
N ALA A 154 10.30 -0.51 4.78
CA ALA A 154 10.80 0.79 4.31
C ALA A 154 12.13 0.65 3.56
N CYS A 155 12.27 1.42 2.49
CA CYS A 155 13.48 1.40 1.65
C CYS A 155 13.64 2.73 0.89
N PRO A 156 14.81 2.97 0.27
CA PRO A 156 14.94 3.99 -0.76
C PRO A 156 14.07 3.68 -1.99
N VAL A 157 13.94 4.63 -2.88
CA VAL A 157 13.26 4.44 -4.17
C VAL A 157 13.82 3.23 -4.92
N LEU A 158 12.92 2.43 -5.48
CA LEU A 158 13.26 1.26 -6.28
C LEU A 158 13.09 1.61 -7.77
N PRO A 159 14.17 1.70 -8.54
CA PRO A 159 14.10 1.99 -9.96
C PRO A 159 13.42 0.85 -10.74
N PRO A 160 12.87 1.14 -11.94
CA PRO A 160 12.34 0.12 -12.82
C PRO A 160 13.39 -0.95 -13.10
N PRO A 161 13.04 -2.24 -13.11
CA PRO A 161 13.98 -3.32 -13.37
C PRO A 161 14.43 -3.28 -14.85
N LYS A 162 15.75 -3.49 -15.06
CA LYS A 162 16.36 -3.43 -16.41
C LYS A 162 16.39 -4.78 -17.13
N ASP A 163 16.26 -5.87 -16.41
CA ASP A 163 16.36 -7.24 -16.93
C ASP A 163 15.39 -8.19 -16.23
N VAL A 164 15.28 -9.40 -16.75
CA VAL A 164 14.36 -10.44 -16.24
C VAL A 164 14.69 -10.83 -14.78
N SER A 165 15.96 -10.80 -14.39
CA SER A 165 16.39 -11.13 -13.02
C SER A 165 15.95 -10.05 -12.04
N GLY A 166 16.16 -8.78 -12.39
CA GLY A 166 15.69 -7.63 -11.63
C GLY A 166 14.16 -7.62 -11.50
N PHE A 167 13.45 -7.98 -12.58
CA PHE A 167 11.99 -8.10 -12.58
C PHE A 167 11.51 -9.11 -11.53
N LYS A 168 12.05 -10.33 -11.56
CA LYS A 168 11.70 -11.37 -10.60
C LYS A 168 12.06 -10.99 -9.17
N ALA A 169 13.22 -10.34 -8.98
CA ALA A 169 13.66 -9.90 -7.66
C ALA A 169 12.73 -8.84 -7.08
N LEU A 170 12.38 -7.80 -7.87
CA LEU A 170 11.47 -6.75 -7.44
C LEU A 170 10.06 -7.28 -7.19
N GLN A 171 9.52 -8.12 -8.08
CA GLN A 171 8.21 -8.75 -7.91
C GLN A 171 8.16 -9.57 -6.61
N ASN A 172 9.18 -10.38 -6.35
CA ASN A 172 9.27 -11.17 -5.11
C ASN A 172 9.38 -10.28 -3.87
N ASP A 173 10.12 -9.18 -3.95
CA ASP A 173 10.23 -8.21 -2.86
C ASP A 173 8.87 -7.57 -2.56
N ILE A 174 8.16 -7.06 -3.57
CA ILE A 174 6.82 -6.49 -3.43
C ILE A 174 5.84 -7.49 -2.79
N ILE A 175 5.83 -8.74 -3.27
CA ILE A 175 4.93 -9.78 -2.73
C ILE A 175 5.14 -9.98 -1.23
N HIS A 176 6.39 -9.95 -0.75
CA HIS A 176 6.72 -10.22 0.65
C HIS A 176 6.73 -9.00 1.56
N GLN A 177 6.88 -7.80 1.00
CA GLN A 177 7.06 -6.57 1.78
C GLN A 177 5.83 -5.66 1.78
N THR A 178 4.79 -5.98 1.01
CA THR A 178 3.64 -5.10 0.87
C THR A 178 2.32 -5.85 1.08
N THR A 179 1.32 -5.13 1.56
CA THR A 179 -0.04 -5.68 1.77
C THR A 179 -0.84 -5.58 0.46
N PRO A 180 -1.38 -6.69 -0.09
CA PRO A 180 -2.01 -6.73 -1.40
C PRO A 180 -3.05 -5.64 -1.68
N GLN A 181 -3.96 -5.38 -0.72
CA GLN A 181 -5.06 -4.40 -0.89
C GLN A 181 -4.60 -2.94 -0.94
N TYR A 182 -3.34 -2.66 -0.56
CA TYR A 182 -2.74 -1.32 -0.54
C TYR A 182 -1.72 -1.10 -1.65
N ARG A 183 -1.43 -2.14 -2.47
CA ARG A 183 -0.47 -2.02 -3.58
C ARG A 183 -0.97 -1.05 -4.62
N SER A 184 -0.07 -0.21 -5.09
CA SER A 184 -0.34 0.69 -6.19
C SER A 184 -0.30 -0.02 -7.54
N PRO A 185 -0.93 0.52 -8.60
CA PRO A 185 -0.91 -0.06 -9.95
C PRO A 185 0.50 -0.38 -10.45
N GLU A 186 1.48 0.51 -10.22
CA GLU A 186 2.88 0.31 -10.61
C GLU A 186 3.59 -0.80 -9.81
N MET A 187 3.11 -1.16 -8.61
CA MET A 187 3.60 -2.32 -7.86
C MET A 187 3.04 -3.64 -8.40
N ILE A 188 1.84 -3.62 -9.00
CA ILE A 188 1.17 -4.79 -9.54
C ILE A 188 1.66 -5.06 -10.96
N ASP A 189 1.74 -4.02 -11.77
CA ASP A 189 2.20 -4.09 -13.16
C ASP A 189 3.54 -3.38 -13.32
N LEU A 190 4.63 -4.10 -13.06
CA LEU A 190 5.99 -3.61 -13.22
C LEU A 190 6.38 -3.33 -14.68
N TYR A 191 5.59 -3.81 -15.66
CA TYR A 191 5.84 -3.55 -17.08
C TYR A 191 5.47 -2.12 -17.48
N ARG A 192 4.77 -1.38 -16.63
CA ARG A 192 4.52 0.06 -16.81
C ARG A 192 5.82 0.88 -16.79
N GLY A 193 6.91 0.33 -16.24
CA GLY A 193 8.22 0.99 -16.23
C GLY A 193 8.33 2.18 -15.28
N TYR A 194 7.37 2.35 -14.36
CA TYR A 194 7.48 3.36 -13.30
C TYR A 194 8.40 2.89 -12.17
N PRO A 195 9.13 3.80 -11.51
CA PRO A 195 9.81 3.49 -10.26
C PRO A 195 8.77 3.23 -9.15
N ILE A 196 9.14 2.44 -8.15
CA ILE A 196 8.40 2.39 -6.90
C ILE A 196 9.00 3.47 -6.00
N ASP A 197 8.31 4.58 -5.88
CA ASP A 197 8.74 5.78 -5.17
C ASP A 197 7.68 6.28 -4.17
N GLU A 198 7.81 7.51 -3.69
CA GLU A 198 6.88 8.12 -2.73
C GLU A 198 5.43 8.17 -3.22
N LYS A 199 5.19 8.12 -4.53
CA LYS A 199 3.81 8.11 -5.07
C LYS A 199 3.08 6.80 -4.78
N SER A 200 3.81 5.72 -4.54
CA SER A 200 3.22 4.46 -4.07
C SER A 200 2.70 4.57 -2.63
N ASP A 201 3.37 5.33 -1.75
CA ASP A 201 2.88 5.63 -0.40
C ASP A 201 1.66 6.55 -0.45
N ILE A 202 1.60 7.51 -1.40
CA ILE A 202 0.42 8.36 -1.60
C ILE A 202 -0.80 7.53 -2.01
N TRP A 203 -0.64 6.54 -2.88
CA TRP A 203 -1.69 5.59 -3.19
C TRP A 203 -2.17 4.84 -1.94
N ALA A 204 -1.23 4.30 -1.15
CA ALA A 204 -1.56 3.60 0.09
C ALA A 204 -2.29 4.51 1.09
N LEU A 205 -1.92 5.81 1.19
CA LEU A 205 -2.67 6.82 1.97
C LEU A 205 -4.09 7.03 1.42
N GLY A 206 -4.29 6.93 0.11
CA GLY A 206 -5.63 7.00 -0.50
C GLY A 206 -6.51 5.82 -0.08
N VAL A 207 -5.96 4.60 -0.13
CA VAL A 207 -6.64 3.39 0.38
C VAL A 207 -6.91 3.50 1.87
N PHE A 208 -5.94 4.02 2.63
CA PHE A 208 -6.03 4.24 4.07
C PHE A 208 -7.17 5.21 4.42
N LEU A 209 -7.23 6.38 3.77
CA LEU A 209 -8.30 7.36 3.97
C LEU A 209 -9.68 6.80 3.59
N TYR A 210 -9.76 6.07 2.49
CA TYR A 210 -11.01 5.38 2.12
C TYR A 210 -11.43 4.39 3.22
N LYS A 211 -10.51 3.60 3.76
CA LYS A 211 -10.79 2.63 4.82
C LYS A 211 -11.18 3.30 6.14
N LEU A 212 -10.62 4.47 6.49
CA LEU A 212 -11.07 5.27 7.63
C LEU A 212 -12.54 5.69 7.47
N CYS A 213 -12.93 6.10 6.26
CA CYS A 213 -14.30 6.55 5.97
C CYS A 213 -15.30 5.37 5.95
N TYR A 214 -14.96 4.31 5.23
CA TYR A 214 -15.95 3.29 4.86
C TYR A 214 -15.73 1.93 5.52
N TYR A 215 -14.64 1.72 6.26
CA TYR A 215 -14.30 0.48 6.97
C TYR A 215 -14.06 -0.73 6.05
N THR A 216 -13.89 -0.50 4.77
CA THR A 216 -13.51 -1.46 3.74
C THR A 216 -12.48 -0.83 2.82
N THR A 217 -11.80 -1.60 1.99
CA THR A 217 -10.87 -1.07 0.99
C THR A 217 -11.59 -0.78 -0.32
N PRO A 218 -11.14 0.20 -1.14
CA PRO A 218 -11.86 0.62 -2.34
C PRO A 218 -11.99 -0.49 -3.40
N PHE A 219 -11.06 -1.45 -3.42
CA PHE A 219 -10.97 -2.48 -4.45
C PHE A 219 -11.40 -3.88 -3.99
N GLU A 220 -11.99 -4.00 -2.79
CA GLU A 220 -12.33 -5.30 -2.20
C GLU A 220 -13.34 -6.11 -3.06
N VAL A 221 -14.27 -5.41 -3.70
CA VAL A 221 -15.30 -6.03 -4.56
C VAL A 221 -14.79 -6.26 -5.98
N VAL A 222 -14.06 -5.29 -6.56
CA VAL A 222 -13.62 -5.33 -7.96
C VAL A 222 -12.31 -6.09 -8.15
N GLY A 223 -11.57 -6.36 -7.07
CA GLY A 223 -10.34 -7.13 -7.09
C GLY A 223 -9.17 -6.45 -7.80
N GLU A 224 -8.21 -7.24 -8.28
CA GLU A 224 -6.94 -6.76 -8.83
C GLU A 224 -7.11 -5.92 -10.11
N LEU A 225 -8.07 -6.24 -10.96
CA LEU A 225 -8.35 -5.44 -12.16
C LEU A 225 -8.86 -4.04 -11.81
N GLY A 226 -9.72 -3.94 -10.79
CA GLY A 226 -10.17 -2.64 -10.28
C GLY A 226 -9.01 -1.83 -9.72
N LEU A 227 -8.09 -2.48 -9.03
CA LEU A 227 -6.91 -1.85 -8.47
C LEU A 227 -5.96 -1.33 -9.56
N LEU A 228 -5.71 -2.12 -10.62
CA LEU A 228 -4.89 -1.74 -11.77
C LEU A 228 -5.39 -0.48 -12.50
N HIS A 229 -6.70 -0.31 -12.59
CA HIS A 229 -7.33 0.79 -13.33
C HIS A 229 -7.97 1.84 -12.43
N SER A 230 -7.69 1.81 -11.14
CA SER A 230 -8.30 2.71 -10.15
C SER A 230 -9.84 2.75 -10.26
N ALA A 231 -10.45 1.59 -10.57
CA ALA A 231 -11.90 1.47 -10.71
C ALA A 231 -12.52 1.09 -9.38
N TYR A 232 -13.14 2.04 -8.69
CA TYR A 232 -13.82 1.85 -7.41
C TYR A 232 -15.03 2.77 -7.29
N GLU A 233 -15.90 2.45 -6.35
CA GLU A 233 -17.10 3.23 -6.05
C GLU A 233 -16.97 3.94 -4.70
N MET A 234 -17.57 5.12 -4.60
CA MET A 234 -17.77 5.80 -3.32
C MET A 234 -19.11 5.37 -2.71
N PRO A 235 -19.11 4.72 -1.54
CA PRO A 235 -20.35 4.33 -0.88
C PRO A 235 -21.28 5.54 -0.63
N ALA A 236 -22.59 5.34 -0.80
CA ALA A 236 -23.58 6.38 -0.54
C ALA A 236 -23.67 6.74 0.96
N LYS A 237 -23.27 5.84 1.84
CA LYS A 237 -23.26 6.04 3.29
C LYS A 237 -22.03 5.35 3.91
N PRO A 238 -21.43 5.92 4.98
CA PRO A 238 -21.75 7.26 5.54
C PRO A 238 -21.43 8.39 4.55
N VAL A 239 -22.05 9.55 4.75
CA VAL A 239 -21.81 10.73 3.89
C VAL A 239 -20.67 11.53 4.48
N TYR A 240 -19.60 11.69 3.71
CA TYR A 240 -18.47 12.57 4.01
C TYR A 240 -18.42 13.74 3.04
N SER A 241 -17.73 14.82 3.43
CA SER A 241 -17.62 16.04 2.62
C SER A 241 -17.06 15.79 1.22
N GLY A 242 -17.32 16.72 0.32
CA GLY A 242 -16.73 16.71 -1.02
C GLY A 242 -15.20 16.77 -0.98
N GLN A 243 -14.62 17.47 0.00
CA GLN A 243 -13.18 17.60 0.18
C GLN A 243 -12.50 16.26 0.49
N ILE A 244 -13.04 15.48 1.44
CA ILE A 244 -12.52 14.12 1.75
C ILE A 244 -12.62 13.21 0.52
N ARG A 245 -13.78 13.17 -0.12
CA ARG A 245 -14.03 12.33 -1.30
C ARG A 245 -13.10 12.71 -2.46
N HIS A 246 -12.85 14.00 -2.63
CA HIS A 246 -11.95 14.52 -3.64
C HIS A 246 -10.50 14.14 -3.35
N LEU A 247 -10.04 14.28 -2.10
CA LEU A 247 -8.70 13.90 -1.68
C LEU A 247 -8.44 12.40 -1.92
N ILE A 248 -9.42 11.52 -1.63
CA ILE A 248 -9.34 10.10 -1.98
C ILE A 248 -9.11 9.94 -3.49
N GLY A 249 -9.88 10.62 -4.33
CA GLY A 249 -9.76 10.55 -5.79
C GLY A 249 -8.43 11.05 -6.32
N LEU A 250 -7.84 12.08 -5.70
CA LEU A 250 -6.51 12.58 -6.07
C LEU A 250 -5.40 11.57 -5.73
N MET A 251 -5.44 10.97 -4.56
CA MET A 251 -4.43 10.00 -4.12
C MET A 251 -4.54 8.68 -4.87
N LEU A 252 -5.74 8.29 -5.30
CA LEU A 252 -5.99 7.06 -6.04
C LEU A 252 -5.98 7.26 -7.57
N GLN A 253 -5.16 8.17 -8.10
CA GLN A 253 -4.93 8.26 -9.55
C GLN A 253 -4.13 7.05 -10.03
N GLU A 254 -4.57 6.42 -11.13
CA GLU A 254 -3.90 5.26 -11.74
C GLU A 254 -2.45 5.57 -12.07
N ASP A 255 -2.24 6.67 -12.77
CA ASP A 255 -0.90 7.17 -13.12
C ASP A 255 -0.27 7.88 -11.91
N PRO A 256 0.90 7.43 -11.41
CA PRO A 256 1.58 8.04 -10.28
C PRO A 256 1.97 9.50 -10.49
N GLU A 257 2.17 9.94 -11.75
CA GLU A 257 2.52 11.33 -12.06
C GLU A 257 1.40 12.32 -11.70
N PHE A 258 0.14 11.88 -11.74
CA PHE A 258 -1.01 12.71 -11.39
C PHE A 258 -1.38 12.67 -9.90
N ARG A 259 -0.74 11.82 -9.11
CA ARG A 259 -0.96 11.81 -7.65
C ARG A 259 -0.27 13.02 -7.02
N PRO A 260 -0.85 13.66 -5.98
CA PRO A 260 -0.18 14.69 -5.21
C PRO A 260 1.10 14.14 -4.55
N ASN A 261 2.01 15.03 -4.16
CA ASN A 261 3.06 14.67 -3.22
C ASN A 261 2.58 14.81 -1.77
N ILE A 262 3.38 14.37 -0.80
CA ILE A 262 2.96 14.37 0.61
C ILE A 262 2.76 15.78 1.17
N TYR A 263 3.51 16.77 0.71
CA TYR A 263 3.32 18.17 1.12
C TYR A 263 1.94 18.68 0.67
N GLN A 264 1.55 18.39 -0.57
CA GLN A 264 0.22 18.75 -1.10
C GLN A 264 -0.91 18.01 -0.37
N VAL A 265 -0.72 16.74 -0.02
CA VAL A 265 -1.68 15.99 0.80
C VAL A 265 -1.83 16.63 2.17
N LEU A 266 -0.72 17.00 2.84
CA LEU A 266 -0.76 17.69 4.13
C LEU A 266 -1.54 18.99 4.08
N LEU A 267 -1.35 19.82 3.04
CA LEU A 267 -2.09 21.07 2.87
C LEU A 267 -3.60 20.81 2.71
N GLN A 268 -3.99 19.79 1.94
CA GLN A 268 -5.39 19.42 1.76
C GLN A 268 -6.02 18.90 3.07
N VAL A 269 -5.28 18.07 3.82
CA VAL A 269 -5.75 17.57 5.11
C VAL A 269 -5.88 18.70 6.13
N ALA A 270 -4.95 19.68 6.15
CA ALA A 270 -5.03 20.86 7.00
C ALA A 270 -6.27 21.71 6.66
N ASP A 271 -6.58 21.90 5.38
CA ASP A 271 -7.78 22.60 4.94
C ASP A 271 -9.06 21.90 5.43
N ILE A 272 -9.14 20.57 5.28
CA ILE A 272 -10.26 19.76 5.80
C ILE A 272 -10.36 19.88 7.32
N ALA A 273 -9.24 19.93 8.04
CA ALA A 273 -9.18 20.07 9.49
C ALA A 273 -9.36 21.53 9.96
N HIS A 274 -9.52 22.50 9.05
CA HIS A 274 -9.53 23.94 9.35
C HIS A 274 -8.31 24.43 10.14
N ILE A 275 -7.13 23.89 9.84
CA ILE A 275 -5.87 24.24 10.44
C ILE A 275 -5.10 25.15 9.48
N ASP A 276 -4.60 26.29 9.98
CA ASP A 276 -3.73 27.15 9.20
C ASP A 276 -2.46 26.39 8.77
N PRO A 277 -2.13 26.33 7.47
CA PRO A 277 -0.94 25.64 6.97
C PRO A 277 0.37 26.06 7.63
N SER A 278 0.48 27.32 8.09
CA SER A 278 1.66 27.81 8.82
C SER A 278 1.93 27.08 10.13
N LYS A 279 0.89 26.45 10.72
CA LYS A 279 0.99 25.66 11.96
C LYS A 279 1.45 24.21 11.71
N LEU A 280 1.56 23.78 10.47
CA LEU A 280 2.02 22.42 10.16
C LEU A 280 3.53 22.23 10.41
N GLU A 281 4.29 23.35 10.41
CA GLU A 281 5.76 23.35 10.56
C GLU A 281 6.47 22.47 9.52
N VAL A 282 5.91 22.43 8.30
CA VAL A 282 6.45 21.66 7.17
C VAL A 282 6.85 22.60 6.03
N GLU A 283 7.95 22.28 5.36
CA GLU A 283 8.47 23.01 4.21
C GLU A 283 8.14 22.30 2.89
N ASP A 284 8.01 23.06 1.80
CA ASP A 284 7.91 22.43 0.47
C ASP A 284 9.25 21.85 0.05
N ILE A 285 9.46 20.56 0.30
CA ILE A 285 10.67 19.81 -0.06
C ILE A 285 10.76 19.52 -1.57
N TYR A 286 9.69 19.78 -2.33
CA TYR A 286 9.62 19.53 -3.78
C TYR A 286 9.99 20.76 -4.62
N GLY A 287 10.04 21.95 -4.01
CA GLY A 287 10.43 23.22 -4.61
C GLY A 287 9.38 23.82 -5.53
N GLN A 288 9.67 25.05 -6.03
CA GLN A 288 8.76 25.79 -6.91
C GLN A 288 8.39 24.98 -8.17
N GLY A 289 7.23 24.43 -8.20
CA GLY A 289 6.67 23.61 -9.29
C GLY A 289 5.47 22.80 -8.84
N GLY A 290 5.27 22.68 -7.54
CA GLY A 290 4.19 21.87 -6.97
C GLY A 290 2.86 22.57 -6.78
N TYR A 291 2.81 23.87 -6.50
CA TYR A 291 1.56 24.57 -6.20
C TYR A 291 1.71 26.06 -6.47
N SER A 292 1.06 26.56 -7.50
CA SER A 292 0.76 27.99 -7.64
C SER A 292 -0.62 28.21 -7.05
N GLU A 293 -0.72 28.97 -5.96
CA GLU A 293 -2.04 29.42 -5.50
C GLU A 293 -2.79 30.08 -6.64
N PRO A 294 -4.05 29.71 -6.92
CA PRO A 294 -4.86 30.45 -7.85
C PRO A 294 -5.07 31.85 -7.30
N GLN A 295 -4.62 32.88 -8.01
CA GLN A 295 -5.10 34.24 -7.77
C GLN A 295 -6.58 34.28 -8.15
N GLY A 296 -7.46 33.87 -7.25
CA GLY A 296 -8.92 33.82 -7.45
C GLY A 296 -9.60 34.80 -6.52
N GLY A 297 -10.37 35.70 -7.12
CA GLY A 297 -11.24 36.63 -6.41
C GLY A 297 -12.30 35.91 -5.58
N ALA A 298 -12.80 36.59 -4.56
CA ALA A 298 -13.85 36.14 -3.66
C ALA A 298 -15.08 35.64 -4.46
N GLY A 299 -15.36 34.32 -4.40
CA GLY A 299 -16.51 33.69 -5.02
C GLY A 299 -16.27 32.33 -5.67
N ALA A 300 -15.03 31.83 -5.72
CA ALA A 300 -14.74 30.53 -6.31
C ALA A 300 -15.22 29.39 -5.40
N THR A 301 -15.95 28.44 -5.97
CA THR A 301 -16.35 27.22 -5.30
C THR A 301 -15.14 26.27 -5.13
N ILE A 302 -15.22 25.34 -4.17
CA ILE A 302 -14.14 24.34 -3.89
C ILE A 302 -13.66 23.63 -5.17
N VAL A 303 -14.54 23.43 -6.15
CA VAL A 303 -14.21 22.87 -7.46
C VAL A 303 -13.22 23.76 -8.23
N ASP A 304 -13.33 25.09 -8.10
CA ASP A 304 -12.49 26.06 -8.82
C ASP A 304 -11.08 26.15 -8.22
N HIS A 305 -10.91 25.90 -6.92
CA HIS A 305 -9.57 25.84 -6.28
C HIS A 305 -8.75 24.63 -6.71
N MET A 306 -9.42 23.57 -7.17
CA MET A 306 -8.75 22.32 -7.61
C MET A 306 -8.59 22.23 -9.13
N MET A 307 -9.34 23.05 -9.89
CA MET A 307 -9.19 23.13 -11.34
C MET A 307 -7.77 23.56 -11.80
N PRO A 308 -7.04 24.45 -11.14
CA PRO A 308 -5.64 24.72 -11.48
C PRO A 308 -4.72 23.53 -11.31
N PHE A 309 -4.97 22.69 -10.28
CA PHE A 309 -4.24 21.43 -10.08
C PHE A 309 -4.52 20.44 -11.22
N MET A 310 -5.79 20.34 -11.65
CA MET A 310 -6.20 19.53 -12.80
C MET A 310 -5.86 20.18 -14.14
N ALA A 311 -5.97 21.52 -14.25
CA ALA A 311 -5.73 22.26 -15.48
C ALA A 311 -4.25 22.44 -15.82
N SER A 312 -3.35 22.43 -14.82
CA SER A 312 -1.92 22.55 -15.09
C SER A 312 -1.33 21.34 -15.81
N ARG A 313 -2.04 20.20 -15.89
CA ARG A 313 -1.68 18.95 -16.59
C ARG A 313 -0.16 18.69 -16.70
N ARG A 314 0.63 19.37 -15.89
CA ARG A 314 2.06 19.08 -15.78
C ARG A 314 2.22 17.99 -14.75
N PRO A 315 2.77 16.84 -15.12
CA PRO A 315 3.02 15.77 -14.19
C PRO A 315 3.84 16.31 -13.02
N ILE A 316 3.38 16.04 -11.79
CA ILE A 316 4.13 16.37 -10.59
C ILE A 316 5.21 15.31 -10.49
N ARG A 317 6.44 15.68 -10.82
CA ARG A 317 7.57 14.76 -10.73
C ARG A 317 7.81 14.37 -9.28
N SER A 318 8.16 13.12 -9.07
CA SER A 318 8.61 12.62 -7.76
C SER A 318 9.80 13.43 -7.25
N TYR A 319 9.84 13.70 -5.94
CA TYR A 319 10.99 14.33 -5.29
C TYR A 319 12.28 13.53 -5.53
N PHE A 320 12.17 12.20 -5.60
CA PHE A 320 13.28 11.30 -5.81
C PHE A 320 13.74 11.22 -7.27
N GLN A 321 12.88 11.53 -8.24
CA GLN A 321 13.24 11.52 -9.66
C GLN A 321 14.27 12.59 -10.04
N ARG A 322 14.49 13.61 -9.22
CA ARG A 322 15.53 14.62 -9.46
C ARG A 322 16.95 14.04 -9.45
N ASP A 323 17.13 12.91 -8.78
CA ASP A 323 18.41 12.21 -8.68
C ASP A 323 18.57 11.10 -9.75
N PHE A 324 17.55 10.88 -10.59
CA PHE A 324 17.58 9.93 -11.71
C PHE A 324 17.77 10.68 -13.03
N ASP A 325 18.71 10.21 -13.83
CA ASP A 325 19.00 10.77 -15.16
C ASP A 325 17.77 10.63 -16.06
N ASP A 326 17.23 11.74 -16.56
CA ASP A 326 16.03 11.84 -17.42
C ASP A 326 16.13 10.97 -18.70
N SER A 327 17.31 10.45 -19.05
CA SER A 327 17.54 9.60 -20.22
C SER A 327 16.90 8.22 -20.16
N LEU A 328 16.41 7.78 -18.98
CA LEU A 328 15.88 6.42 -18.76
C LEU A 328 14.34 6.32 -18.79
N ILE A 329 13.61 7.45 -18.78
CA ILE A 329 12.15 7.47 -18.63
C ILE A 329 11.40 7.56 -19.98
N GLY A 330 12.11 7.77 -21.09
CA GLY A 330 11.53 8.21 -22.36
C GLY A 330 11.13 7.16 -23.39
N GLN A 331 11.32 5.86 -23.18
CA GLN A 331 11.07 4.85 -24.24
C GLN A 331 10.38 3.59 -23.73
N SER A 332 9.11 3.71 -23.35
CA SER A 332 8.23 2.54 -23.24
C SER A 332 7.13 2.63 -24.30
N THR A 333 7.47 2.27 -25.54
CA THR A 333 6.47 1.90 -26.53
C THR A 333 6.14 0.41 -26.31
N HIS A 334 5.03 0.14 -25.66
CA HIS A 334 4.49 -1.20 -25.50
C HIS A 334 4.10 -1.77 -26.87
N PRO A 335 4.64 -2.91 -27.33
CA PRO A 335 4.28 -3.50 -28.65
C PRO A 335 2.86 -4.09 -28.72
N PHE A 336 2.11 -4.13 -27.62
CA PHE A 336 0.83 -4.85 -27.53
C PHE A 336 -0.44 -3.99 -27.56
N LEU A 337 -0.35 -2.64 -27.65
CA LEU A 337 -1.53 -1.78 -27.65
C LEU A 337 -1.79 -1.00 -28.94
N THR A 338 -1.18 -1.41 -30.08
CA THR A 338 -1.50 -0.84 -31.39
C THR A 338 -2.47 -1.75 -32.17
N GLY A 339 -3.66 -1.94 -31.63
CA GLY A 339 -4.77 -2.63 -32.28
C GLY A 339 -6.09 -1.94 -31.99
N GLY A 340 -6.30 -0.74 -32.51
CA GLY A 340 -7.55 -0.03 -32.29
C GLY A 340 -7.75 1.18 -33.19
N ASN A 341 -8.34 0.95 -34.38
CA ASN A 341 -9.18 1.85 -35.17
C ASN A 341 -8.79 3.33 -35.30
N GLN A 342 -8.04 3.64 -36.33
CA GLN A 342 -8.17 4.94 -36.98
C GLN A 342 -9.14 4.82 -38.18
N ARG A 343 -10.35 5.34 -38.04
CA ARG A 343 -11.17 5.77 -39.16
C ARG A 343 -10.75 7.19 -39.53
N GLY A 344 -9.89 7.30 -40.51
CA GLY A 344 -9.57 8.54 -41.21
C GLY A 344 -10.38 8.62 -42.50
N VAL A 345 -11.22 9.63 -42.60
CA VAL A 345 -11.85 10.05 -43.86
C VAL A 345 -10.81 10.81 -44.66
N GLY A 346 -10.61 10.43 -45.91
CA GLY A 346 -9.76 11.16 -46.85
C GLY A 346 -10.07 10.68 -48.28
N GLU A 347 -10.68 11.58 -49.04
CA GLU A 347 -11.06 11.46 -50.43
C GLU A 347 -9.85 11.31 -51.38
N GLY A 348 -10.06 10.58 -52.47
CA GLY A 348 -9.55 11.04 -53.75
C GLY A 348 -8.66 10.11 -54.55
N THR A 349 -9.23 9.63 -55.64
CA THR A 349 -8.80 9.44 -57.04
C THR A 349 -8.19 8.09 -57.48
N ILE A 350 -8.98 7.39 -58.20
CA ILE A 350 -8.91 6.71 -59.55
C ILE A 350 -7.52 6.25 -60.03
N GLY A 351 -7.44 4.93 -60.29
CA GLY A 351 -6.37 4.34 -61.12
C GLY A 351 -6.59 2.84 -61.36
N SER A 352 -7.03 2.51 -62.55
CA SER A 352 -7.39 1.23 -63.14
C SER A 352 -6.25 0.22 -63.25
N GLY A 353 -6.56 -1.10 -63.16
CA GLY A 353 -5.65 -2.14 -63.68
C GLY A 353 -5.96 -3.57 -63.23
N LYS A 354 -6.81 -4.22 -63.92
CA LYS A 354 -7.01 -5.62 -64.38
C LYS A 354 -6.26 -6.81 -63.78
N SER A 355 -7.07 -7.87 -63.66
CA SER A 355 -6.86 -9.33 -63.88
C SER A 355 -6.28 -10.11 -62.71
N GLY A 356 -6.90 -11.11 -62.11
CA GLY A 356 -7.71 -12.21 -62.64
C GLY A 356 -7.03 -13.54 -62.38
N LYS A 357 -7.59 -14.37 -61.50
CA LYS A 357 -7.82 -15.81 -61.68
C LYS A 357 -8.26 -16.50 -60.40
N SER A 358 -9.40 -17.10 -60.52
CA SER A 358 -9.99 -18.11 -59.63
C SER A 358 -9.30 -19.45 -59.78
N LEU A 359 -9.36 -20.30 -58.74
CA LEU A 359 -9.54 -21.77 -58.83
C LEU A 359 -9.75 -22.31 -57.39
N SER A 360 -10.96 -22.68 -57.10
CA SER A 360 -11.58 -24.01 -56.90
C SER A 360 -10.90 -24.95 -55.94
N GLY A 361 -11.65 -25.25 -54.93
CA GLY A 361 -11.92 -26.26 -54.01
C GLY A 361 -11.44 -27.68 -54.21
N LYS A 362 -11.29 -28.35 -53.07
CA LYS A 362 -11.64 -29.77 -52.88
C LYS A 362 -11.71 -30.13 -51.42
N SER A 363 -12.84 -30.62 -51.03
CA SER A 363 -13.09 -31.42 -49.84
C SER A 363 -12.47 -32.79 -49.96
N LEU A 364 -11.93 -33.39 -48.90
CA LEU A 364 -11.89 -34.85 -48.75
C LEU A 364 -11.85 -35.23 -47.27
N SER A 365 -12.74 -36.11 -47.01
CA SER A 365 -13.10 -36.95 -45.86
C SER A 365 -11.98 -37.64 -45.09
N GLY A 366 -12.17 -37.72 -43.79
CA GLY A 366 -12.12 -38.82 -42.86
C GLY A 366 -10.99 -39.83 -42.92
N LYS A 367 -10.33 -39.98 -41.75
CA LYS A 367 -10.01 -41.29 -41.17
C LYS A 367 -9.65 -41.16 -39.68
N SER A 368 -10.33 -41.91 -38.88
CA SER A 368 -10.02 -42.29 -37.52
C SER A 368 -8.71 -43.07 -37.43
N LEU A 369 -7.85 -42.78 -36.49
CA LEU A 369 -6.90 -43.72 -35.90
C LEU A 369 -6.70 -43.40 -34.45
N SER A 370 -7.03 -44.40 -33.62
CA SER A 370 -6.65 -44.56 -32.23
C SER A 370 -5.13 -44.61 -32.13
N GLU A 371 -4.58 -44.01 -31.08
CA GLU A 371 -3.49 -44.62 -30.29
C GLU A 371 -2.78 -43.60 -29.38
N ASN A 372 -2.66 -44.01 -28.26
CA ASN A 372 -1.65 -44.45 -27.31
C ASN A 372 -1.29 -43.35 -26.31
N ASN A 373 -1.82 -43.61 -25.12
CA ASN A 373 -1.36 -43.05 -23.85
C ASN A 373 0.09 -43.50 -23.57
N ASN A 374 1.01 -42.56 -23.58
CA ASN A 374 2.25 -42.61 -22.81
C ASN A 374 2.55 -41.20 -22.25
N LEU A 375 1.93 -40.89 -21.13
CA LEU A 375 2.28 -39.71 -20.33
C LEU A 375 3.56 -40.01 -19.59
N THR A 376 4.55 -39.13 -19.71
CA THR A 376 5.83 -39.21 -19.03
C THR A 376 5.64 -39.00 -17.51
N GLU A 377 6.56 -39.52 -16.69
CA GLU A 377 6.52 -39.44 -15.20
C GLU A 377 6.41 -37.97 -14.68
N ASN A 378 6.87 -37.00 -15.45
CA ASN A 378 6.75 -35.58 -15.11
C ASN A 378 5.31 -35.04 -15.21
N GLU A 379 4.47 -35.56 -16.10
CA GLU A 379 3.07 -35.16 -16.23
C GLU A 379 2.18 -35.79 -15.13
N LYS A 380 2.51 -37.01 -14.69
CA LYS A 380 1.83 -37.64 -13.54
C LYS A 380 2.11 -36.92 -12.23
N ASN A 381 3.33 -36.40 -12.05
CA ASN A 381 3.69 -35.60 -10.85
C ASN A 381 3.04 -34.22 -10.84
N SER A 382 2.71 -33.61 -11.98
CA SER A 382 2.00 -32.35 -12.05
C SER A 382 0.50 -32.48 -11.73
N ILE A 383 -0.13 -33.58 -12.15
CA ILE A 383 -1.54 -33.86 -11.83
C ILE A 383 -1.72 -34.15 -10.35
N GLN A 384 -0.78 -34.90 -9.72
CA GLN A 384 -0.84 -35.24 -8.31
C GLN A 384 -0.58 -34.02 -7.37
N ARG A 385 0.21 -33.02 -7.83
CA ARG A 385 0.37 -31.74 -7.11
C ARG A 385 -0.87 -30.87 -7.17
N ASN A 386 -1.57 -30.83 -8.30
CA ASN A 386 -2.81 -30.06 -8.44
C ASN A 386 -3.98 -30.63 -7.62
N GLU A 387 -4.01 -31.93 -7.34
CA GLU A 387 -5.03 -32.54 -6.48
C GLU A 387 -4.75 -32.30 -5.00
N THR A 388 -3.50 -32.25 -4.57
CA THR A 388 -3.12 -31.92 -3.19
C THR A 388 -3.38 -30.43 -2.86
N ASP A 389 -3.19 -29.52 -3.82
CA ASP A 389 -3.51 -28.11 -3.62
C ASP A 389 -5.04 -27.86 -3.54
N LYS A 390 -5.84 -28.56 -4.32
CA LYS A 390 -7.32 -28.48 -4.21
C LYS A 390 -7.84 -28.99 -2.87
N SER A 391 -7.25 -30.04 -2.30
CA SER A 391 -7.64 -30.55 -1.00
C SER A 391 -7.23 -29.63 0.15
N SER A 392 -6.13 -28.93 0.05
CA SER A 392 -5.69 -27.95 1.07
C SER A 392 -6.55 -26.68 1.04
N ILE A 393 -7.00 -26.22 -0.12
CA ILE A 393 -7.91 -25.07 -0.26
C ILE A 393 -9.31 -25.45 0.30
N ALA A 394 -9.82 -26.64 0.01
CA ALA A 394 -11.10 -27.10 0.54
C ALA A 394 -11.09 -27.24 2.08
N ASN A 395 -9.98 -27.70 2.67
CA ASN A 395 -9.82 -27.80 4.13
C ASN A 395 -9.65 -26.42 4.81
N ALA A 396 -9.05 -25.43 4.14
CA ALA A 396 -8.95 -24.06 4.64
C ALA A 396 -10.33 -23.39 4.65
N THR A 397 -11.13 -23.57 3.61
CA THR A 397 -12.49 -23.01 3.52
C THR A 397 -13.43 -23.65 4.55
N ALA A 398 -13.32 -24.97 4.79
CA ALA A 398 -14.10 -25.67 5.81
C ALA A 398 -13.72 -25.21 7.25
N LYS A 399 -12.45 -24.96 7.55
CA LYS A 399 -12.03 -24.41 8.85
C LYS A 399 -12.53 -22.99 9.08
N THR A 400 -12.57 -22.14 8.04
CA THR A 400 -13.10 -20.78 8.14
C THR A 400 -14.60 -20.76 8.39
N SER A 401 -15.37 -21.67 7.78
CA SER A 401 -16.82 -21.79 8.00
C SER A 401 -17.17 -22.34 9.40
N LEU A 402 -16.34 -23.23 9.94
CA LEU A 402 -16.50 -23.74 11.31
C LEU A 402 -16.17 -22.66 12.37
N HIS A 403 -15.17 -21.82 12.13
CA HIS A 403 -14.86 -20.70 13.02
C HIS A 403 -15.95 -19.63 13.00
N ARG A 404 -16.57 -19.39 11.86
CA ARG A 404 -17.68 -18.44 11.72
C ARG A 404 -18.94 -18.93 12.49
N LYS A 405 -19.30 -20.21 12.37
CA LYS A 405 -20.42 -20.81 13.15
C LYS A 405 -20.16 -20.77 14.65
N ALA A 406 -18.94 -21.06 15.12
CA ALA A 406 -18.61 -21.01 16.53
C ALA A 406 -18.63 -19.56 17.11
N SER A 407 -18.39 -18.55 16.29
CA SER A 407 -18.53 -17.14 16.67
C SER A 407 -19.98 -16.70 16.75
N GLU A 408 -20.83 -17.17 15.83
CA GLU A 408 -22.26 -16.87 15.81
C GLU A 408 -23.01 -17.54 16.99
N GLU A 409 -22.63 -18.76 17.37
CA GLU A 409 -23.17 -19.43 18.57
C GLU A 409 -22.77 -18.75 19.88
N LYS A 410 -21.55 -18.23 20.01
CA LYS A 410 -21.11 -17.46 21.19
C LYS A 410 -21.85 -16.13 21.33
N VAL A 411 -22.22 -15.48 20.25
CA VAL A 411 -23.00 -14.23 20.27
C VAL A 411 -24.45 -14.51 20.68
N ALA A 412 -25.04 -15.65 20.27
CA ALA A 412 -26.39 -16.03 20.62
C ALA A 412 -26.54 -16.39 22.13
N VAL A 413 -25.51 -16.99 22.74
CA VAL A 413 -25.51 -17.32 24.18
C VAL A 413 -25.39 -16.11 25.08
N LEU A 414 -24.74 -15.02 24.61
CA LEU A 414 -24.59 -13.77 25.38
C LEU A 414 -25.87 -12.89 25.38
N GLN A 415 -26.83 -13.15 24.50
CA GLN A 415 -28.11 -12.44 24.44
C GLN A 415 -29.24 -13.02 25.32
N THR A 416 -29.00 -14.13 26.00
CA THR A 416 -30.04 -14.84 26.79
C THR A 416 -29.83 -14.85 28.29
N LEU A 417 -28.96 -13.99 28.86
CA LEU A 417 -28.84 -13.88 30.32
C LEU A 417 -29.78 -12.78 30.84
N PRO A 418 -30.66 -13.05 31.82
CA PRO A 418 -31.55 -12.05 32.36
C PRO A 418 -30.78 -11.07 33.26
N THR A 419 -31.08 -9.79 33.06
CA THR A 419 -30.68 -8.69 33.96
C THR A 419 -31.38 -8.86 35.31
N THR A 420 -30.61 -9.09 36.35
CA THR A 420 -30.98 -8.76 37.75
C THR A 420 -30.00 -7.77 38.29
#